data_c70bd90fd975d8d22d237ce69d9a5d55
#
_entry.id   c70bd90fd975d8d22d237ce69d9a5d55
#
_cell.length_a   1.000
_cell.length_b   1.000
_cell.length_c   1.000
_cell.angle_alpha   90.00
_cell.angle_beta   90.00
_cell.angle_gamma   90.00
#
_symmetry.space_group_name_H-M   'P 1'
#
loop_
_entity.id
_entity.type
_entity.pdbx_description
1 polymer ?
#
loop_
_entity_poly.entity_id
_entity_poly.type
_entity_poly.pdbx_seq_one_letter_code
_entity_poly.pdbx_strand_id
1 'polypeptide(L)'
;MRSTSLSEAKAGQMLLATGVVLLMSLLSMAIFGVKVAGLTLPHDPASDDVIDTTEQVLESIQPLTQARMDLWMDGGLEPLEAAELGFETVHDDYLHHGELRGVEIKLTNMVLLEVDATTIEVSAELGVSDGEAMLNYYVVFTLEIQSS
;
A
#
# COMPACT_ATOMS: atom_id res chain seq x y z
N MET A 1 -65.59 -35.77 -3.85
CA MET A 1 -64.47 -35.50 -4.77
C MET A 1 -63.87 -34.07 -4.68
N ARG A 2 -64.52 -33.15 -4.03
CA ARG A 2 -63.94 -31.78 -3.89
C ARG A 2 -62.98 -31.58 -2.70
N SER A 3 -62.95 -32.52 -1.74
CA SER A 3 -62.06 -32.36 -0.53
C SER A 3 -60.61 -32.81 -0.76
N THR A 4 -60.38 -33.73 -1.69
CA THR A 4 -59.06 -34.26 -2.01
C THR A 4 -58.21 -33.21 -2.77
N SER A 5 -58.80 -32.44 -3.65
CA SER A 5 -58.08 -31.40 -4.43
C SER A 5 -57.63 -30.22 -3.57
N LEU A 6 -58.39 -29.87 -2.52
CA LEU A 6 -58.01 -28.78 -1.60
C LEU A 6 -56.90 -29.22 -0.63
N SER A 7 -56.83 -30.48 -0.27
CA SER A 7 -55.75 -30.99 0.57
C SER A 7 -54.42 -31.14 -0.21
N GLU A 8 -54.51 -31.54 -1.46
CA GLU A 8 -53.37 -31.62 -2.36
C GLU A 8 -52.81 -30.19 -2.69
N ALA A 9 -53.69 -29.23 -2.91
CA ALA A 9 -53.27 -27.84 -3.12
C ALA A 9 -52.59 -27.25 -1.88
N LYS A 10 -53.09 -27.53 -0.66
CA LYS A 10 -52.49 -27.12 0.60
C LYS A 10 -51.13 -27.81 0.85
N ALA A 11 -51.05 -29.10 0.53
CA ALA A 11 -49.77 -29.82 0.63
C ALA A 11 -48.73 -29.29 -0.34
N GLY A 12 -49.10 -28.94 -1.57
CA GLY A 12 -48.24 -28.31 -2.54
C GLY A 12 -47.74 -26.91 -2.09
N GLN A 13 -48.64 -26.09 -1.51
CA GLN A 13 -48.27 -24.79 -0.97
C GLN A 13 -47.33 -24.91 0.24
N MET A 14 -47.54 -25.87 1.14
CA MET A 14 -46.61 -26.11 2.25
C MET A 14 -45.24 -26.59 1.77
N LEU A 15 -45.20 -27.48 0.78
CA LEU A 15 -43.95 -27.95 0.17
C LEU A 15 -43.16 -26.80 -0.48
N LEU A 16 -43.86 -25.89 -1.19
CA LEU A 16 -43.27 -24.76 -1.83
C LEU A 16 -42.75 -23.76 -0.81
N ALA A 17 -43.50 -23.46 0.25
CA ALA A 17 -43.09 -22.61 1.33
C ALA A 17 -41.85 -23.17 2.06
N THR A 18 -41.84 -24.47 2.34
CA THR A 18 -40.69 -25.13 2.97
C THR A 18 -39.46 -25.10 2.06
N GLY A 19 -39.65 -25.32 0.75
CA GLY A 19 -38.57 -25.23 -0.24
C GLY A 19 -37.95 -23.83 -0.31
N VAL A 20 -38.75 -22.78 -0.28
CA VAL A 20 -38.28 -21.39 -0.28
C VAL A 20 -37.50 -21.08 1.00
N VAL A 21 -37.99 -21.51 2.16
CA VAL A 21 -37.32 -21.30 3.45
C VAL A 21 -35.96 -22.01 3.48
N LEU A 22 -35.90 -23.26 2.99
CA LEU A 22 -34.66 -24.02 2.89
C LEU A 22 -33.67 -23.36 1.93
N LEU A 23 -34.14 -22.86 0.79
CA LEU A 23 -33.32 -22.20 -0.19
C LEU A 23 -32.73 -20.89 0.38
N MET A 24 -33.54 -20.09 1.07
CA MET A 24 -33.10 -18.87 1.76
C MET A 24 -32.09 -19.18 2.85
N SER A 25 -32.29 -20.24 3.62
CA SER A 25 -31.38 -20.69 4.66
C SER A 25 -30.04 -21.14 4.10
N LEU A 26 -30.05 -21.93 3.02
CA LEU A 26 -28.83 -22.35 2.32
C LEU A 26 -28.08 -21.17 1.69
N LEU A 27 -28.82 -20.22 1.11
CA LEU A 27 -28.22 -19.01 0.53
C LEU A 27 -27.55 -18.16 1.60
N SER A 28 -28.19 -17.96 2.75
CA SER A 28 -27.62 -17.26 3.91
C SER A 28 -26.36 -17.96 4.42
N MET A 29 -26.36 -19.29 4.52
CA MET A 29 -25.15 -20.04 4.90
C MET A 29 -24.05 -19.93 3.88
N ALA A 30 -24.37 -19.93 2.58
CA ALA A 30 -23.36 -19.76 1.52
C ALA A 30 -22.71 -18.37 1.59
N ILE A 31 -23.51 -17.30 1.75
CA ILE A 31 -22.99 -15.93 1.88
C ILE A 31 -22.14 -15.78 3.14
N PHE A 32 -22.59 -16.35 4.26
CA PHE A 32 -21.83 -16.32 5.51
C PHE A 32 -20.54 -17.14 5.40
N GLY A 33 -20.58 -18.30 4.78
CA GLY A 33 -19.42 -19.15 4.53
C GLY A 33 -18.36 -18.46 3.67
N VAL A 34 -18.76 -17.73 2.63
CA VAL A 34 -17.83 -16.94 1.80
C VAL A 34 -17.19 -15.79 2.60
N LYS A 35 -17.98 -15.09 3.43
CA LYS A 35 -17.43 -14.03 4.30
C LYS A 35 -16.47 -14.60 5.36
N VAL A 36 -16.79 -15.71 5.98
CA VAL A 36 -15.92 -16.35 6.97
C VAL A 36 -14.67 -16.94 6.32
N ALA A 37 -14.77 -17.51 5.13
CA ALA A 37 -13.62 -17.97 4.38
C ALA A 37 -12.67 -16.81 3.99
N GLY A 38 -13.23 -15.64 3.66
CA GLY A 38 -12.43 -14.42 3.44
C GLY A 38 -11.77 -13.87 4.70
N LEU A 39 -12.34 -14.17 5.89
CA LEU A 39 -11.75 -13.76 7.18
C LEU A 39 -10.74 -14.78 7.74
N THR A 40 -10.77 -16.02 7.27
CA THR A 40 -9.88 -17.11 7.70
C THR A 40 -8.77 -17.41 6.70
N LEU A 41 -8.69 -16.67 5.61
CA LEU A 41 -7.44 -16.64 4.86
C LEU A 41 -6.36 -16.26 5.85
N PRO A 42 -5.26 -17.04 5.99
CA PRO A 42 -4.13 -16.62 6.77
C PRO A 42 -3.83 -15.19 6.31
N HIS A 43 -3.65 -14.27 7.25
CA HIS A 43 -3.11 -12.95 7.00
C HIS A 43 -2.09 -13.12 5.88
N ASP A 44 -2.38 -12.61 4.70
CA ASP A 44 -1.34 -12.48 3.70
C ASP A 44 -0.21 -11.74 4.40
N PRO A 45 0.96 -12.35 4.58
CA PRO A 45 2.07 -11.66 5.21
C PRO A 45 2.28 -10.39 4.41
N ALA A 46 2.17 -9.25 5.07
CA ALA A 46 2.24 -7.87 4.59
C ALA A 46 2.40 -7.88 3.09
N SER A 47 1.35 -7.56 2.34
CA SER A 47 1.21 -7.94 0.92
C SER A 47 2.59 -7.88 0.25
N ASP A 48 2.99 -8.86 -0.51
CA ASP A 48 4.32 -8.90 -1.13
C ASP A 48 4.66 -7.55 -1.79
N ASP A 49 3.62 -6.81 -2.22
CA ASP A 49 3.69 -5.47 -2.78
C ASP A 49 4.27 -4.41 -1.84
N VAL A 50 3.97 -4.43 -0.53
CA VAL A 50 4.53 -3.48 0.46
C VAL A 50 6.01 -3.79 0.69
N ILE A 51 6.38 -5.07 0.77
CA ILE A 51 7.77 -5.49 0.97
C ILE A 51 8.59 -5.15 -0.27
N ASP A 52 8.13 -5.57 -1.46
CA ASP A 52 8.79 -5.32 -2.73
C ASP A 52 8.94 -3.81 -3.01
N THR A 53 7.89 -3.02 -2.70
CA THR A 53 7.94 -1.56 -2.83
C THR A 53 8.94 -0.95 -1.87
N THR A 54 8.99 -1.42 -0.62
CA THR A 54 9.96 -0.94 0.36
C THR A 54 11.39 -1.21 -0.08
N GLU A 55 11.69 -2.42 -0.56
CA GLU A 55 13.01 -2.77 -1.09
C GLU A 55 13.40 -1.89 -2.28
N GLN A 56 12.49 -1.69 -3.24
CA GLN A 56 12.72 -0.82 -4.39
C GLN A 56 13.02 0.63 -3.99
N VAL A 57 12.31 1.17 -3.00
CA VAL A 57 12.56 2.51 -2.48
C VAL A 57 13.93 2.57 -1.82
N LEU A 58 14.27 1.61 -0.96
CA LEU A 58 15.57 1.58 -0.26
C LEU A 58 16.75 1.49 -1.22
N GLU A 59 16.62 0.74 -2.32
CA GLU A 59 17.66 0.61 -3.35
C GLU A 59 17.80 1.88 -4.21
N SER A 60 16.70 2.60 -4.45
CA SER A 60 16.67 3.70 -5.42
C SER A 60 16.76 5.08 -4.79
N ILE A 61 16.46 5.26 -3.50
CA ILE A 61 16.37 6.58 -2.85
C ILE A 61 17.69 7.36 -2.91
N GLN A 62 18.80 6.72 -2.61
CA GLN A 62 20.12 7.37 -2.64
C GLN A 62 20.54 7.79 -4.07
N PRO A 63 20.56 6.89 -5.07
CA PRO A 63 21.01 7.29 -6.41
C PRO A 63 20.06 8.29 -7.08
N LEU A 64 18.76 8.24 -6.81
CA LEU A 64 17.81 9.21 -7.35
C LEU A 64 18.00 10.59 -6.71
N THR A 65 18.15 10.64 -5.38
CA THR A 65 18.39 11.89 -4.66
C THR A 65 19.72 12.52 -5.10
N GLN A 66 20.77 11.71 -5.26
CA GLN A 66 22.06 12.17 -5.78
C GLN A 66 21.92 12.79 -7.18
N ALA A 67 21.25 12.09 -8.09
CA ALA A 67 21.07 12.57 -9.46
C ALA A 67 20.25 13.88 -9.50
N ARG A 68 19.26 14.04 -8.63
CA ARG A 68 18.48 15.27 -8.52
C ARG A 68 19.29 16.41 -7.90
N MET A 69 20.04 16.12 -6.84
CA MET A 69 20.98 17.09 -6.24
C MET A 69 21.98 17.61 -7.26
N ASP A 70 22.61 16.73 -8.02
CA ASP A 70 23.60 17.11 -9.05
C ASP A 70 22.98 18.07 -10.08
N LEU A 71 21.75 17.79 -10.54
CA LEU A 71 21.03 18.68 -11.47
C LEU A 71 20.76 20.07 -10.87
N TRP A 72 20.42 20.15 -9.59
CA TRP A 72 20.19 21.43 -8.92
C TRP A 72 21.51 22.20 -8.69
N MET A 73 22.59 21.50 -8.37
CA MET A 73 23.93 22.09 -8.26
C MET A 73 24.42 22.62 -9.61
N ASP A 74 24.21 21.92 -10.70
CA ASP A 74 24.50 22.37 -12.05
C ASP A 74 23.71 23.65 -12.42
N GLY A 75 22.52 23.79 -11.83
CA GLY A 75 21.68 24.98 -11.90
C GLY A 75 22.19 26.17 -11.05
N GLY A 76 23.22 25.96 -10.23
CA GLY A 76 23.86 26.98 -9.40
C GLY A 76 23.33 27.07 -7.97
N LEU A 77 22.63 26.04 -7.46
CA LEU A 77 22.23 25.97 -6.06
C LEU A 77 23.39 25.53 -5.17
N GLU A 78 23.35 25.98 -3.91
CA GLU A 78 24.28 25.52 -2.88
C GLU A 78 23.99 24.01 -2.55
N PRO A 79 25.01 23.23 -2.17
CA PRO A 79 24.88 21.79 -2.01
C PRO A 79 23.78 21.33 -1.07
N LEU A 80 23.62 21.98 0.08
CA LEU A 80 22.60 21.62 1.05
C LEU A 80 21.19 21.92 0.52
N GLU A 81 20.98 23.06 -0.12
CA GLU A 81 19.71 23.44 -0.74
C GLU A 81 19.38 22.50 -1.93
N ALA A 82 20.40 22.16 -2.73
CA ALA A 82 20.25 21.20 -3.82
C ALA A 82 19.88 19.79 -3.34
N ALA A 83 20.45 19.35 -2.22
CA ALA A 83 20.13 18.08 -1.60
C ALA A 83 18.69 18.05 -1.06
N GLU A 84 18.25 19.13 -0.40
CA GLU A 84 16.90 19.27 0.14
C GLU A 84 15.87 19.21 -0.99
N LEU A 85 16.02 20.03 -2.03
CA LEU A 85 15.12 20.02 -3.20
C LEU A 85 15.17 18.68 -3.97
N GLY A 86 16.35 18.08 -4.07
CA GLY A 86 16.53 16.76 -4.67
C GLY A 86 15.72 15.69 -3.95
N PHE A 87 15.79 15.67 -2.61
CA PHE A 87 15.04 14.74 -1.78
C PHE A 87 13.52 14.98 -1.85
N GLU A 88 13.07 16.25 -1.77
CA GLU A 88 11.64 16.59 -1.91
C GLU A 88 11.08 16.14 -3.26
N THR A 89 11.82 16.35 -4.35
CA THR A 89 11.41 15.89 -5.69
C THR A 89 11.28 14.37 -5.74
N VAL A 90 12.22 13.63 -5.15
CA VAL A 90 12.17 12.16 -5.08
C VAL A 90 10.99 11.69 -4.21
N HIS A 91 10.70 12.38 -3.12
CA HIS A 91 9.53 12.09 -2.29
C HIS A 91 8.23 12.24 -3.07
N ASP A 92 8.06 13.33 -3.82
CA ASP A 92 6.87 13.56 -4.66
C ASP A 92 6.75 12.51 -5.77
N ASP A 93 7.85 12.11 -6.40
CA ASP A 93 7.89 11.03 -7.38
C ASP A 93 7.43 9.69 -6.75
N TYR A 94 7.88 9.36 -5.55
CA TYR A 94 7.44 8.14 -4.85
C TYR A 94 5.98 8.18 -4.44
N LEU A 95 5.47 9.31 -3.93
CA LEU A 95 4.05 9.49 -3.65
C LEU A 95 3.21 9.22 -4.88
N HIS A 96 3.55 9.85 -6.00
CA HIS A 96 2.80 9.69 -7.25
C HIS A 96 2.86 8.25 -7.80
N HIS A 97 4.04 7.63 -7.80
CA HIS A 97 4.18 6.25 -8.25
C HIS A 97 3.51 5.25 -7.32
N GLY A 98 3.51 5.50 -6.02
CA GLY A 98 2.80 4.69 -5.03
C GLY A 98 1.29 4.73 -5.25
N GLU A 99 0.72 5.91 -5.45
CA GLU A 99 -0.71 6.08 -5.74
C GLU A 99 -1.16 5.27 -6.96
N LEU A 100 -0.36 5.25 -8.03
CA LEU A 100 -0.66 4.47 -9.24
C LEU A 100 -0.68 2.96 -9.00
N ARG A 101 0.00 2.47 -7.97
CA ARG A 101 0.07 1.06 -7.59
C ARG A 101 -0.87 0.69 -6.43
N GLY A 102 -1.58 1.67 -5.86
CA GLY A 102 -2.40 1.47 -4.68
C GLY A 102 -1.60 1.35 -3.37
N VAL A 103 -0.34 1.78 -3.39
CA VAL A 103 0.56 1.79 -2.23
C VAL A 103 0.88 3.23 -1.85
N GLU A 104 0.71 3.58 -0.59
CA GLU A 104 1.10 4.89 -0.07
C GLU A 104 2.55 4.84 0.41
N ILE A 105 3.41 5.71 -0.15
CA ILE A 105 4.82 5.85 0.24
C ILE A 105 5.01 7.23 0.83
N LYS A 106 5.44 7.31 2.08
CA LYS A 106 5.72 8.58 2.78
C LYS A 106 7.14 8.60 3.31
N LEU A 107 7.82 9.72 3.07
CA LEU A 107 9.09 10.07 3.72
C LEU A 107 8.84 11.24 4.67
N THR A 108 9.09 11.02 5.96
CA THR A 108 8.86 12.01 7.02
C THR A 108 10.12 12.21 7.86
N ASN A 109 10.13 13.24 8.68
CA ASN A 109 11.23 13.53 9.61
C ASN A 109 12.60 13.60 8.92
N MET A 110 12.65 14.21 7.73
CA MET A 110 13.90 14.43 7.00
C MET A 110 14.85 15.32 7.76
N VAL A 111 16.09 14.88 7.89
CA VAL A 111 17.20 15.67 8.45
C VAL A 111 18.41 15.53 7.52
N LEU A 112 18.96 16.66 7.13
CA LEU A 112 20.19 16.75 6.35
C LEU A 112 21.30 17.36 7.23
N LEU A 113 22.46 16.72 7.21
CA LEU A 113 23.65 17.14 7.95
C LEU A 113 24.87 17.16 7.02
N GLU A 114 25.53 18.29 6.93
CA GLU A 114 26.86 18.35 6.31
C GLU A 114 27.84 17.64 7.26
N VAL A 115 28.32 16.46 6.86
CA VAL A 115 29.31 15.71 7.63
C VAL A 115 30.70 16.26 7.40
N ASP A 116 30.99 16.62 6.16
CA ASP A 116 32.23 17.27 5.74
C ASP A 116 32.01 18.10 4.47
N ALA A 117 33.11 18.71 3.93
CA ALA A 117 33.04 19.58 2.74
C ALA A 117 32.57 18.86 1.45
N THR A 118 32.48 17.53 1.45
CA THR A 118 32.17 16.71 0.28
C THR A 118 30.99 15.76 0.51
N THR A 119 30.43 15.73 1.73
CA THR A 119 29.44 14.70 2.10
C THR A 119 28.30 15.29 2.91
N ILE A 120 27.09 15.02 2.47
CA ILE A 120 25.84 15.30 3.21
C ILE A 120 25.21 13.98 3.62
N GLU A 121 24.93 13.80 4.91
CA GLU A 121 24.14 12.70 5.42
C GLU A 121 22.66 13.06 5.41
N VAL A 122 21.84 12.19 4.87
CA VAL A 122 20.38 12.30 4.84
C VAL A 122 19.78 11.21 5.68
N SER A 123 18.91 11.57 6.60
CA SER A 123 18.11 10.61 7.37
C SER A 123 16.63 10.94 7.27
N ALA A 124 15.79 9.92 7.18
CA ALA A 124 14.33 10.05 7.11
C ALA A 124 13.63 8.80 7.62
N GLU A 125 12.35 8.92 7.92
CA GLU A 125 11.46 7.78 8.18
C GLU A 125 10.66 7.47 6.92
N LEU A 126 10.80 6.25 6.42
CA LEU A 126 10.03 5.70 5.30
C LEU A 126 8.84 4.93 5.84
N GLY A 127 7.63 5.33 5.46
CA GLY A 127 6.40 4.58 5.68
C GLY A 127 5.86 4.08 4.36
N VAL A 128 5.54 2.79 4.27
CA VAL A 128 4.91 2.17 3.11
C VAL A 128 3.66 1.42 3.57
N SER A 129 2.51 1.72 2.97
CA SER A 129 1.26 1.03 3.30
C SER A 129 0.37 0.84 2.08
N ASP A 130 -0.42 -0.25 2.07
CA ASP A 130 -1.42 -0.55 1.03
C ASP A 130 -2.87 -0.52 1.57
N GLY A 131 -3.06 -0.05 2.80
CA GLY A 131 -4.34 -0.03 3.50
C GLY A 131 -4.62 -1.27 4.34
N GLU A 132 -3.91 -2.38 4.14
CA GLU A 132 -4.00 -3.61 4.94
C GLU A 132 -2.76 -3.82 5.81
N ALA A 133 -1.59 -3.49 5.28
CA ALA A 133 -0.30 -3.58 5.93
C ALA A 133 0.44 -2.24 5.93
N MET A 134 1.24 -2.01 6.95
CA MET A 134 2.10 -0.84 7.08
C MET A 134 3.48 -1.26 7.53
N LEU A 135 4.49 -0.75 6.84
CA LEU A 135 5.89 -0.96 7.16
C LEU A 135 6.57 0.39 7.37
N ASN A 136 7.28 0.53 8.50
CA ASN A 136 8.07 1.72 8.81
C ASN A 136 9.55 1.35 8.87
N TYR A 137 10.38 2.15 8.22
CA TYR A 137 11.82 1.95 8.16
C TYR A 137 12.56 3.27 8.36
N TYR A 138 13.65 3.25 9.14
CA TYR A 138 14.52 4.40 9.27
C TYR A 138 15.65 4.31 8.24
N VAL A 139 15.71 5.31 7.35
CA VAL A 139 16.65 5.35 6.23
C VAL A 139 17.76 6.33 6.53
N VAL A 140 19.00 5.93 6.33
CA VAL A 140 20.17 6.81 6.41
C VAL A 140 21.05 6.53 5.20
N PHE A 141 21.42 7.57 4.47
CA PHE A 141 22.35 7.48 3.35
C PHE A 141 23.16 8.79 3.17
N THR A 142 24.20 8.72 2.39
CA THR A 142 25.07 9.88 2.13
C THR A 142 24.97 10.32 0.68
N LEU A 143 25.09 11.63 0.47
CA LEU A 143 25.18 12.28 -0.84
C LEU A 143 26.58 12.88 -0.97
N GLU A 144 27.16 12.79 -2.17
CA GLU A 144 28.47 13.34 -2.47
C GLU A 144 28.35 14.71 -3.15
N ILE A 145 29.09 15.69 -2.65
CA ILE A 145 29.20 17.01 -3.26
C ILE A 145 30.30 16.93 -4.32
N GLN A 146 29.92 16.87 -5.59
CA GLN A 146 30.87 16.88 -6.69
C GLN A 146 31.32 18.33 -6.93
N SER A 147 32.58 18.60 -6.66
CA SER A 147 33.20 19.89 -7.06
C SER A 147 33.49 19.84 -8.56
N SER A 148 32.81 20.68 -9.34
CA SER A 148 33.11 20.91 -10.76
C SER A 148 34.50 21.56 -10.96
#